data_3c2540c804859249cb34a8c5c38ce98e
#
_entry.id   3c2540c804859249cb34a8c5c38ce98e
#
_cell.length_a   1.000
_cell.length_b   1.000
_cell.length_c   1.000
_cell.angle_alpha   90.00
_cell.angle_beta   90.00
_cell.angle_gamma   90.00
#
_symmetry.space_group_name_H-M   'P 1'
#
loop_
_entity.id
_entity.type
_entity.pdbx_description
1 polymer ?
#
loop_
_entity_poly.entity_id
_entity_poly.type
_entity_poly.pdbx_seq_one_letter_code
_entity_poly.pdbx_strand_id
1 'polypeptide(L)'
;MINYRPRIADQLLADLLDACGCVLIEGSKWCGKTTTAEKIANSVVYMADPAEGERNRQLAKATPNYLLQGDTPRLIDEWQVVPTLWDAIRGEVDHRRALGQFIITGSAVPPQRDEIVHTGTGRITTLLMRPMS
;
A
#
# COMPACT_ATOMS: atom_id res chain seq x y z
N MET A 1 16.30 -14.33 17.20
CA MET A 1 15.50 -13.18 16.84
C MET A 1 15.44 -13.02 15.33
N ILE A 2 14.26 -13.11 14.81
CA ILE A 2 14.09 -13.00 13.39
C ILE A 2 13.19 -11.82 13.10
N ASN A 3 13.78 -10.77 12.66
CA ASN A 3 13.05 -9.63 12.14
C ASN A 3 13.35 -9.53 10.66
N TYR A 4 12.42 -9.01 9.92
CA TYR A 4 12.72 -8.76 8.53
C TYR A 4 13.81 -7.71 8.47
N ARG A 5 14.93 -8.11 7.95
CA ARG A 5 15.96 -7.15 7.61
C ARG A 5 15.51 -6.40 6.37
N PRO A 6 15.90 -5.16 6.20
CA PRO A 6 15.48 -4.41 5.01
C PRO A 6 15.71 -5.16 3.71
N ARG A 7 16.82 -5.88 3.61
CA ARG A 7 17.13 -6.62 2.40
C ARG A 7 16.12 -7.73 2.12
N ILE A 8 15.69 -8.44 3.17
CA ILE A 8 14.73 -9.53 3.00
C ILE A 8 13.37 -8.96 2.63
N ALA A 9 12.95 -7.89 3.30
CA ALA A 9 11.67 -7.26 3.02
C ALA A 9 11.66 -6.68 1.60
N ASP A 10 12.76 -6.09 1.16
CA ASP A 10 12.87 -5.55 -0.19
C ASP A 10 12.67 -6.66 -1.24
N GLN A 11 13.29 -7.81 -1.01
CA GLN A 11 13.18 -8.93 -1.94
C GLN A 11 11.77 -9.50 -1.96
N LEU A 12 11.16 -9.65 -0.79
CA LEU A 12 9.79 -10.15 -0.71
C LEU A 12 8.82 -9.22 -1.41
N LEU A 13 9.00 -7.92 -1.23
CA LEU A 13 8.14 -6.94 -1.87
C LEU A 13 8.28 -7.02 -3.39
N ALA A 14 9.50 -7.10 -3.88
CA ALA A 14 9.73 -7.22 -5.32
C ALA A 14 9.09 -8.47 -5.89
N ASP A 15 9.24 -9.59 -5.18
CA ASP A 15 8.65 -10.86 -5.63
C ASP A 15 7.13 -10.78 -5.68
N LEU A 16 6.52 -10.16 -4.66
CA LEU A 16 5.07 -10.03 -4.62
C LEU A 16 4.56 -9.10 -5.72
N LEU A 17 5.30 -8.05 -6.02
CA LEU A 17 4.90 -7.13 -7.09
C LEU A 17 4.98 -7.81 -8.46
N ASP A 18 5.84 -8.80 -8.61
CA ASP A 18 5.90 -9.58 -9.84
C ASP A 18 4.72 -10.55 -9.96
N ALA A 19 4.01 -10.79 -8.87
CA ALA A 19 2.92 -11.76 -8.84
C ALA A 19 1.54 -11.14 -8.63
N CYS A 20 1.47 -9.89 -8.21
CA CYS A 20 0.21 -9.24 -7.82
C CYS A 20 0.16 -7.80 -8.33
N GLY A 21 -1.06 -7.31 -8.53
CA GLY A 21 -1.23 -5.93 -8.96
C GLY A 21 -0.98 -4.92 -7.85
N CYS A 22 -1.23 -5.30 -6.60
CA CYS A 22 -1.03 -4.43 -5.46
C CYS A 22 -0.53 -5.23 -4.27
N VAL A 23 0.41 -4.68 -3.54
CA VAL A 23 0.90 -5.29 -2.30
C VAL A 23 0.60 -4.35 -1.15
N LEU A 24 -0.07 -4.88 -0.12
CA LEU A 24 -0.31 -4.16 1.12
C LEU A 24 0.78 -4.53 2.12
N ILE A 25 1.51 -3.55 2.59
CA ILE A 25 2.48 -3.77 3.65
C ILE A 25 1.83 -3.36 4.96
N GLU A 26 1.60 -4.33 5.83
CA GLU A 26 1.06 -4.09 7.16
C GLU A 26 2.14 -4.20 8.20
N GLY A 27 2.03 -3.41 9.25
CA GLY A 27 2.97 -3.46 10.34
C GLY A 27 2.83 -2.25 11.21
N SER A 28 3.54 -2.27 12.34
CA SER A 28 3.53 -1.14 13.24
C SER A 28 4.22 0.05 12.59
N LYS A 29 3.95 1.22 13.15
CA LYS A 29 4.50 2.47 12.62
C LYS A 29 6.04 2.45 12.55
N TRP A 30 6.67 1.68 13.42
CA TRP A 30 8.11 1.68 13.56
C TRP A 30 8.82 0.51 12.88
N CYS A 31 8.14 -0.24 12.03
CA CYS A 31 8.76 -1.42 11.43
C CYS A 31 9.48 -1.15 10.11
N GLY A 32 9.46 0.09 9.63
CA GLY A 32 10.20 0.43 8.41
C GLY A 32 9.44 0.17 7.12
N LYS A 33 8.13 -0.02 7.19
CA LYS A 33 7.36 -0.36 5.99
C LYS A 33 7.40 0.74 4.92
N THR A 34 7.34 2.00 5.35
CA THR A 34 7.39 3.11 4.40
C THR A 34 8.75 3.17 3.71
N THR A 35 9.82 3.00 4.48
CA THR A 35 11.17 3.01 3.91
C THR A 35 11.34 1.89 2.89
N THR A 36 10.84 0.70 3.21
CA THR A 36 10.91 -0.44 2.29
C THR A 36 10.17 -0.14 1.01
N ALA A 37 8.96 0.39 1.13
CA ALA A 37 8.14 0.71 -0.04
C ALA A 37 8.77 1.80 -0.91
N GLU A 38 9.33 2.82 -0.28
CA GLU A 38 9.92 3.95 -1.02
C GLU A 38 11.11 3.53 -1.88
N LYS A 39 11.80 2.48 -1.50
CA LYS A 39 12.95 2.02 -2.30
C LYS A 39 12.53 1.50 -3.68
N ILE A 40 11.33 0.96 -3.79
CA ILE A 40 10.85 0.36 -5.03
C ILE A 40 9.89 1.28 -5.76
N ALA A 41 9.13 2.10 -5.03
CA ALA A 41 8.08 2.92 -5.62
C ALA A 41 8.66 3.97 -6.56
N ASN A 42 7.99 4.19 -7.67
CA ASN A 42 8.39 5.21 -8.64
C ASN A 42 7.57 6.49 -8.48
N SER A 43 6.50 6.45 -7.68
CA SER A 43 5.76 7.65 -7.30
C SER A 43 5.09 7.39 -5.95
N VAL A 44 4.75 8.43 -5.24
CA VAL A 44 4.30 8.31 -3.85
C VAL A 44 3.19 9.29 -3.53
N VAL A 45 2.23 8.84 -2.73
CA VAL A 45 1.22 9.71 -2.10
C VAL A 45 1.25 9.44 -0.61
N TYR A 46 1.43 10.49 0.19
CA TYR A 46 1.44 10.38 1.64
C TYR A 46 0.11 10.87 2.19
N MET A 47 -0.70 9.95 2.72
CA MET A 47 -2.04 10.30 3.18
C MET A 47 -2.05 10.98 4.54
N ALA A 48 -1.03 10.77 5.34
CA ALA A 48 -0.95 11.31 6.69
C ALA A 48 0.08 12.43 6.83
N ASP A 49 0.63 12.92 5.73
CA ASP A 49 1.65 13.94 5.76
C ASP A 49 1.08 15.26 6.31
N PRO A 50 1.78 15.94 7.24
CA PRO A 50 1.27 17.22 7.78
C PRO A 50 1.14 18.30 6.73
N ALA A 51 2.01 18.33 5.73
CA ALA A 51 2.02 19.40 4.74
C ALA A 51 1.01 19.16 3.61
N GLU A 52 0.97 17.94 3.06
CA GLU A 52 0.15 17.66 1.89
C GLU A 52 -0.97 16.67 2.16
N GLY A 53 -1.02 16.11 3.35
CA GLY A 53 -1.98 15.06 3.65
C GLY A 53 -3.42 15.50 3.53
N GLU A 54 -3.73 16.72 3.94
CA GLU A 54 -5.11 17.21 3.84
C GLU A 54 -5.58 17.26 2.40
N ARG A 55 -4.75 17.79 1.52
CA ARG A 55 -5.07 17.81 0.10
C ARG A 55 -5.24 16.40 -0.44
N ASN A 56 -4.34 15.50 -0.07
CA ASN A 56 -4.41 14.14 -0.52
C ASN A 56 -5.66 13.44 -0.02
N ARG A 57 -6.05 13.68 1.23
CA ARG A 57 -7.27 13.10 1.78
C ARG A 57 -8.51 13.61 1.06
N GLN A 58 -8.54 14.89 0.74
CA GLN A 58 -9.67 15.47 0.00
C GLN A 58 -9.76 14.86 -1.40
N LEU A 59 -8.63 14.73 -2.07
CA LEU A 59 -8.60 14.11 -3.40
C LEU A 59 -9.04 12.66 -3.34
N ALA A 60 -8.63 11.93 -2.30
CA ALA A 60 -9.02 10.53 -2.15
C ALA A 60 -10.52 10.38 -1.96
N LYS A 61 -11.16 11.33 -1.30
CA LYS A 61 -12.61 11.28 -1.08
C LYS A 61 -13.38 11.71 -2.30
N ALA A 62 -12.92 12.74 -2.99
CA ALA A 62 -13.65 13.33 -4.11
C ALA A 62 -13.35 12.63 -5.43
N THR A 63 -12.10 12.31 -5.67
CA THR A 63 -11.70 11.72 -6.95
C THR A 63 -10.51 10.77 -6.74
N PRO A 64 -10.76 9.60 -6.13
CA PRO A 64 -9.67 8.67 -5.83
C PRO A 64 -8.89 8.24 -7.07
N ASN A 65 -9.54 8.12 -8.21
CA ASN A 65 -8.84 7.70 -9.42
C ASN A 65 -7.75 8.67 -9.84
N TYR A 66 -7.95 9.95 -9.61
CA TYR A 66 -6.92 10.94 -9.89
C TYR A 66 -5.68 10.70 -9.03
N LEU A 67 -5.91 10.38 -7.77
CA LEU A 67 -4.83 10.14 -6.83
C LEU A 67 -4.01 8.89 -7.20
N LEU A 68 -4.63 7.95 -7.89
CA LEU A 68 -3.98 6.69 -8.26
C LEU A 68 -3.13 6.80 -9.52
N GLN A 69 -3.15 7.92 -10.21
CA GLN A 69 -2.35 8.10 -11.42
C GLN A 69 -0.92 8.50 -11.07
N GLY A 70 0.03 7.89 -11.73
CA GLY A 70 1.43 8.17 -11.50
C GLY A 70 2.28 6.98 -11.89
N ASP A 71 3.59 7.17 -11.88
CA ASP A 71 4.51 6.10 -12.24
C ASP A 71 4.36 4.91 -11.30
N THR A 72 4.41 3.73 -11.85
CA THR A 72 4.21 2.49 -11.08
C THR A 72 5.53 1.79 -10.81
N PRO A 73 5.65 1.09 -9.70
CA PRO A 73 4.65 0.95 -8.63
C PRO A 73 4.44 2.28 -7.91
N ARG A 74 3.18 2.61 -7.65
CA ARG A 74 2.85 3.84 -6.94
C ARG A 74 2.54 3.51 -5.49
N LEU A 75 3.22 4.21 -4.58
CA LEU A 75 3.03 3.99 -3.15
C LEU A 75 1.92 4.89 -2.62
N ILE A 76 0.97 4.30 -1.94
CA ILE A 76 -0.06 5.02 -1.19
C ILE A 76 0.23 4.76 0.28
N ASP A 77 0.84 5.72 0.95
CA ASP A 77 1.27 5.55 2.34
C ASP A 77 0.13 5.87 3.30
N GLU A 78 -0.12 4.96 4.24
CA GLU A 78 -1.19 5.06 5.23
C GLU A 78 -2.58 5.12 4.59
N TRP A 79 -2.86 4.13 3.76
CA TRP A 79 -4.11 4.09 2.99
C TRP A 79 -5.36 4.14 3.86
N GLN A 80 -5.29 3.61 5.10
CA GLN A 80 -6.46 3.50 5.96
C GLN A 80 -6.98 4.85 6.44
N VAL A 81 -6.21 5.92 6.23
CA VAL A 81 -6.69 7.27 6.56
C VAL A 81 -7.96 7.60 5.77
N VAL A 82 -8.06 7.07 4.54
CA VAL A 82 -9.28 7.16 3.76
C VAL A 82 -9.62 5.76 3.26
N PRO A 83 -10.40 5.00 4.04
CA PRO A 83 -10.61 3.57 3.74
C PRO A 83 -11.22 3.28 2.38
N THR A 84 -11.97 4.21 1.81
CA THR A 84 -12.54 4.01 0.47
C THR A 84 -11.49 3.85 -0.61
N LEU A 85 -10.24 4.20 -0.32
CA LEU A 85 -9.15 3.95 -1.27
C LEU A 85 -8.97 2.47 -1.57
N TRP A 86 -9.32 1.59 -0.63
CA TRP A 86 -9.19 0.15 -0.87
C TRP A 86 -9.97 -0.28 -2.11
N ASP A 87 -11.25 0.11 -2.17
CA ASP A 87 -12.07 -0.26 -3.32
C ASP A 87 -11.59 0.41 -4.60
N ALA A 88 -11.16 1.65 -4.50
CA ALA A 88 -10.64 2.36 -5.67
C ALA A 88 -9.39 1.68 -6.23
N ILE A 89 -8.48 1.28 -5.35
CA ILE A 89 -7.26 0.60 -5.76
C ILE A 89 -7.57 -0.76 -6.35
N ARG A 90 -8.44 -1.52 -5.70
CA ARG A 90 -8.83 -2.83 -6.19
C ARG A 90 -9.46 -2.72 -7.58
N GLY A 91 -10.34 -1.76 -7.75
CA GLY A 91 -10.98 -1.54 -9.04
C GLY A 91 -9.98 -1.14 -10.12
N GLU A 92 -9.01 -0.31 -9.75
CA GLU A 92 -8.01 0.14 -10.71
C GLU A 92 -7.08 -1.01 -11.12
N VAL A 93 -6.69 -1.85 -10.18
CA VAL A 93 -5.89 -3.04 -10.48
C VAL A 93 -6.65 -3.95 -11.45
N ASP A 94 -7.92 -4.15 -11.16
CA ASP A 94 -8.77 -4.98 -12.00
C ASP A 94 -8.90 -4.41 -13.41
N HIS A 95 -9.04 -3.11 -13.50
CA HIS A 95 -9.18 -2.42 -14.77
C HIS A 95 -7.89 -2.50 -15.61
N ARG A 96 -6.75 -2.29 -14.96
CA ARG A 96 -5.47 -2.28 -15.66
C ARG A 96 -5.00 -3.67 -16.06
N ARG A 97 -5.36 -4.69 -15.28
CA ARG A 97 -4.96 -6.07 -15.51
C ARG A 97 -3.45 -6.20 -15.62
N ALA A 98 -2.73 -5.46 -14.79
CA ALA A 98 -1.28 -5.44 -14.82
C ALA A 98 -0.73 -5.69 -13.42
N LEU A 99 0.45 -6.27 -13.35
CA LEU A 99 1.12 -6.53 -12.08
C LEU A 99 1.96 -5.33 -11.67
N GLY A 100 2.29 -5.26 -10.37
CA GLY A 100 3.21 -4.26 -9.88
C GLY A 100 2.72 -2.83 -9.98
N GLN A 101 1.43 -2.60 -9.81
CA GLN A 101 0.86 -1.28 -9.98
C GLN A 101 0.90 -0.42 -8.75
N PHE A 102 0.64 -1.02 -7.57
CA PHE A 102 0.54 -0.25 -6.33
C PHE A 102 1.23 -0.96 -5.17
N ILE A 103 1.78 -0.14 -4.28
CA ILE A 103 2.19 -0.56 -2.96
C ILE A 103 1.40 0.30 -1.99
N ILE A 104 0.72 -0.30 -1.03
CA ILE A 104 0.00 0.46 -0.01
C ILE A 104 0.50 0.05 1.36
N THR A 105 0.56 1.00 2.27
CA THR A 105 1.01 0.73 3.63
C THR A 105 -0.08 1.08 4.63
N GLY A 106 -0.13 0.33 5.72
CA GLY A 106 -1.05 0.59 6.81
C GLY A 106 -0.41 0.28 8.15
N SER A 107 -0.70 1.10 9.15
CA SER A 107 -0.10 0.97 10.46
C SER A 107 -0.91 0.11 11.42
N ALA A 108 -2.18 -0.08 11.14
CA ALA A 108 -3.08 -0.80 12.03
C ALA A 108 -3.94 -1.74 11.21
N VAL A 109 -4.39 -2.79 11.87
CA VAL A 109 -5.33 -3.71 11.25
C VAL A 109 -6.71 -3.06 11.25
N PRO A 110 -7.31 -2.84 10.07
CA PRO A 110 -8.63 -2.21 10.03
C PRO A 110 -9.70 -3.08 10.68
N PRO A 111 -10.71 -2.46 11.29
CA PRO A 111 -11.82 -3.23 11.85
C PRO A 111 -12.55 -4.10 10.83
N GLN A 112 -12.55 -3.68 9.58
CA GLN A 112 -13.19 -4.42 8.50
C GLN A 112 -12.22 -5.33 7.77
N ARG A 113 -11.18 -5.79 8.46
CA ARG A 113 -10.15 -6.58 7.82
C ARG A 113 -10.68 -7.78 7.05
N ASP A 114 -11.64 -8.49 7.63
CA ASP A 114 -12.17 -9.69 6.97
C ASP A 114 -12.84 -9.35 5.65
N GLU A 115 -13.59 -8.28 5.61
CA GLU A 115 -14.21 -7.83 4.38
C GLU A 115 -13.17 -7.43 3.35
N ILE A 116 -12.14 -6.72 3.82
CA ILE A 116 -11.06 -6.28 2.96
C ILE A 116 -10.35 -7.47 2.34
N VAL A 117 -10.03 -8.48 3.15
CA VAL A 117 -9.35 -9.67 2.65
C VAL A 117 -10.18 -10.36 1.57
N HIS A 118 -11.49 -10.50 1.81
CA HIS A 118 -12.35 -11.15 0.82
C HIS A 118 -12.35 -10.41 -0.50
N THR A 119 -12.46 -9.09 -0.46
CA THR A 119 -12.55 -8.32 -1.69
C THR A 119 -11.22 -8.17 -2.38
N GLY A 120 -10.11 -8.36 -1.66
CA GLY A 120 -8.78 -8.20 -2.23
C GLY A 120 -8.15 -9.46 -2.79
N THR A 121 -8.84 -10.60 -2.69
CA THR A 121 -8.27 -11.88 -3.12
C THR A 121 -7.86 -11.83 -4.60
N GLY A 122 -6.62 -12.20 -4.86
CA GLY A 122 -6.09 -12.26 -6.22
C GLY A 122 -5.61 -10.93 -6.77
N ARG A 123 -5.99 -9.82 -6.14
CA ARG A 123 -5.60 -8.49 -6.59
C ARG A 123 -4.66 -7.80 -5.64
N ILE A 124 -4.85 -8.01 -4.35
CA ILE A 124 -4.05 -7.38 -3.31
C ILE A 124 -3.52 -8.46 -2.40
N THR A 125 -2.22 -8.49 -2.24
CA THR A 125 -1.54 -9.44 -1.37
C THR A 125 -0.91 -8.70 -0.21
N THR A 126 -0.96 -9.29 0.97
CA THR A 126 -0.43 -8.66 2.18
C THR A 126 0.97 -9.15 2.49
N LEU A 127 1.86 -8.21 2.75
CA LEU A 127 3.18 -8.47 3.32
C LEU A 127 3.19 -7.93 4.73
N LEU A 128 3.32 -8.82 5.70
CA LEU A 128 3.33 -8.43 7.11
C LEU A 128 4.77 -8.18 7.55
N MET A 129 5.05 -6.95 7.97
CA MET A 129 6.35 -6.59 8.51
C MET A 129 6.27 -6.46 10.02
N ARG A 130 7.26 -6.98 10.70
CA ARG A 130 7.33 -6.93 12.15
C ARG A 130 8.35 -5.91 12.58
N PRO A 131 8.14 -5.30 13.76
CA PRO A 131 9.13 -4.34 14.27
C PRO A 131 10.45 -5.02 14.51
N MET A 132 11.51 -4.27 14.32
CA MET A 132 12.83 -4.69 14.75
C MET A 132 12.87 -4.67 16.26
N SER A 133 13.44 -5.67 16.88
CA SER A 133 13.52 -5.71 18.32
C SER A 133 14.90 -6.07 18.80
#